data_c49405e8f6fa2788125de4f5d1419846
#
_entry.id   c49405e8f6fa2788125de4f5d1419846
#
_cell.length_a   1.000
_cell.length_b   1.000
_cell.length_c   1.000
_cell.angle_alpha   90.00
_cell.angle_beta   90.00
_cell.angle_gamma   90.00
#
_symmetry.space_group_name_H-M   'P 1'
#
loop_
_entity.id
_entity.type
_entity.pdbx_description
1 polymer ?
#
loop_
_entity_poly.entity_id
_entity_poly.type
_entity_poly.pdbx_seq_one_letter_code
_entity_poly.pdbx_strand_id
1 'polypeptide(L)'
;MFSAPGSSLTRWLSVSVRGLRGLSLFSSSESSSNWSKVVSDAEKIVGYPTSFMSLRCLLSDELSNVAMHVRKLVGTQHPLLNTARGFVYDSKNNLQMRGLIVLLLSKAAGPSHAASELLTKDMVSGIYPSQRNLAEITELIHTAFLVHRGIVNLKDWTVSDGPLKDMQFGNKMAVLSGDFLLANACTGLAELNDTKVVELISSAIADLVQGIYYENYYNVEDGLGDGTVLTPWEDQAFLSHGALLAKSCQAAMQLAKHDREAQRLAYLYGKHLSLGHKLNSDLQPFVKSRLGEVTSFSLSAAPVVFHRQIVGKEKWHQQLEEVKHGQSVTLSALLAAVKSEKGVSSAVDLCRYHSNRALEAIQAFPSSEARSALENIASAVNRF
;
A
#
# COMPACT_ATOMS: atom_id res chain seq x y z
N MET A 1 35.07 -30.51 -4.53
CA MET A 1 35.63 -29.18 -4.30
C MET A 1 35.20 -28.26 -5.42
N PHE A 2 34.07 -27.60 -5.29
CA PHE A 2 33.68 -26.47 -6.13
C PHE A 2 33.08 -25.42 -5.19
N SER A 3 33.84 -24.39 -4.91
CA SER A 3 33.40 -23.23 -4.15
C SER A 3 32.57 -22.33 -5.08
N ALA A 4 31.32 -22.11 -4.71
CA ALA A 4 30.44 -21.16 -5.38
C ALA A 4 30.77 -19.72 -4.94
N PRO A 5 30.88 -18.75 -5.87
CA PRO A 5 30.95 -17.33 -5.54
C PRO A 5 29.50 -16.80 -5.49
N GLY A 6 28.88 -16.84 -4.31
CA GLY A 6 27.47 -16.49 -4.15
C GLY A 6 27.15 -15.40 -3.14
N SER A 7 28.14 -14.68 -2.59
CA SER A 7 27.89 -13.82 -1.41
C SER A 7 27.76 -12.31 -1.66
N SER A 8 27.92 -11.83 -2.88
CA SER A 8 27.89 -10.36 -3.13
C SER A 8 26.56 -9.83 -3.66
N LEU A 9 25.75 -10.64 -4.32
CA LEU A 9 24.46 -10.25 -4.91
C LEU A 9 23.37 -10.01 -3.87
N THR A 10 23.32 -10.83 -2.83
CA THR A 10 22.37 -10.69 -1.71
C THR A 10 22.57 -9.41 -0.91
N ARG A 11 23.79 -8.91 -0.83
CA ARG A 11 24.13 -7.71 -0.05
C ARG A 11 23.57 -6.42 -0.67
N TRP A 12 23.41 -6.36 -1.99
CA TRP A 12 22.87 -5.19 -2.70
C TRP A 12 21.35 -5.19 -2.78
N LEU A 13 20.75 -6.36 -2.82
CA LEU A 13 19.27 -6.49 -2.76
C LEU A 13 18.73 -6.15 -1.37
N SER A 14 19.51 -6.39 -0.30
CA SER A 14 19.17 -5.96 1.06
C SER A 14 19.25 -4.44 1.25
N VAL A 15 20.08 -3.73 0.47
CA VAL A 15 20.12 -2.25 0.43
C VAL A 15 18.81 -1.70 -0.17
N SER A 16 18.20 -2.40 -1.14
CA SER A 16 16.89 -2.03 -1.68
C SER A 16 15.75 -2.21 -0.65
N VAL A 17 15.82 -3.24 0.20
CA VAL A 17 14.89 -3.42 1.33
C VAL A 17 15.18 -2.43 2.46
N ARG A 18 16.46 -2.01 2.63
CA ARG A 18 16.82 -0.90 3.54
C ARG A 18 16.32 0.46 3.08
N GLY A 19 16.03 0.63 1.79
CA GLY A 19 15.39 1.84 1.22
C GLY A 19 13.94 2.05 1.66
N LEU A 20 13.29 1.09 2.31
CA LEU A 20 12.06 1.30 3.08
C LEU A 20 12.27 2.11 4.38
N ARG A 21 13.51 2.62 4.60
CA ARG A 21 13.79 3.66 5.60
C ARG A 21 13.15 4.97 5.15
N GLY A 22 11.95 5.19 5.55
CA GLY A 22 11.26 6.44 5.30
C GLY A 22 10.29 6.33 4.15
N LEU A 23 9.26 5.58 4.36
CA LEU A 23 7.94 6.08 4.07
C LEU A 23 7.61 7.23 5.05
N SER A 24 8.56 8.16 5.21
CA SER A 24 8.25 9.57 5.38
C SER A 24 7.75 10.04 4.02
N LEU A 25 6.53 9.67 3.73
CA LEU A 25 5.87 9.90 2.45
C LEU A 25 5.59 11.37 2.18
N PHE A 26 6.05 12.31 2.95
CA PHE A 26 5.81 13.74 2.75
C PHE A 26 6.79 14.61 3.53
N SER A 27 7.95 14.88 2.94
CA SER A 27 8.72 16.06 3.32
C SER A 27 8.95 16.98 2.12
N SER A 28 7.88 17.60 1.66
CA SER A 28 7.93 18.88 0.95
C SER A 28 6.65 19.61 1.25
N SER A 29 6.76 20.81 1.82
CA SER A 29 5.72 21.52 2.56
C SER A 29 4.45 21.88 1.80
N GLU A 30 4.42 21.93 0.48
CA GLU A 30 3.22 22.35 -0.27
C GLU A 30 2.36 21.19 -0.81
N SER A 31 2.95 20.12 -1.30
CA SER A 31 2.16 18.98 -1.80
C SER A 31 1.63 18.09 -0.67
N SER A 32 2.37 17.96 0.44
CA SER A 32 1.89 17.24 1.63
C SER A 32 0.75 17.97 2.32
N SER A 33 0.77 19.31 2.34
CA SER A 33 -0.33 20.10 2.92
C SER A 33 -1.63 19.94 2.14
N ASN A 34 -1.57 19.81 0.82
CA ASN A 34 -2.76 19.67 -0.02
C ASN A 34 -3.41 18.28 0.13
N TRP A 35 -2.60 17.21 0.11
CA TRP A 35 -3.11 15.84 0.31
C TRP A 35 -3.70 15.65 1.71
N SER A 36 -2.98 16.06 2.77
CA SER A 36 -3.46 15.99 4.14
C SER A 36 -4.75 16.81 4.34
N LYS A 37 -4.90 17.93 3.65
CA LYS A 37 -6.13 18.71 3.67
C LYS A 37 -7.29 17.95 3.01
N VAL A 38 -7.09 17.38 1.83
CA VAL A 38 -8.12 16.61 1.12
C VAL A 38 -8.63 15.45 1.98
N VAL A 39 -7.73 14.74 2.65
CA VAL A 39 -8.11 13.64 3.54
C VAL A 39 -8.80 14.13 4.81
N SER A 40 -8.29 15.18 5.44
CA SER A 40 -8.93 15.77 6.63
C SER A 40 -10.34 16.31 6.33
N ASP A 41 -10.56 16.89 5.16
CA ASP A 41 -11.89 17.33 4.76
C ASP A 41 -12.81 16.14 4.44
N ALA A 42 -12.29 15.08 3.88
CA ALA A 42 -13.02 13.83 3.64
C ALA A 42 -13.42 13.12 4.96
N GLU A 43 -12.55 13.12 5.96
CA GLU A 43 -12.85 12.58 7.30
C GLU A 43 -14.03 13.32 7.98
N LYS A 44 -14.11 14.63 7.82
CA LYS A 44 -15.22 15.43 8.35
C LYS A 44 -16.56 15.06 7.71
N ILE A 45 -16.55 14.77 6.42
CA ILE A 45 -17.75 14.35 5.67
C ILE A 45 -18.29 13.03 6.16
N VAL A 46 -17.42 12.09 6.46
CA VAL A 46 -17.83 10.78 7.04
C VAL A 46 -18.36 10.95 8.46
N GLY A 47 -17.90 11.98 9.17
CA GLY A 47 -18.27 12.19 10.58
C GLY A 47 -17.65 11.18 11.54
N TYR A 48 -16.60 10.50 11.11
CA TYR A 48 -15.93 9.44 11.86
C TYR A 48 -14.40 9.55 11.66
N PRO A 49 -13.61 9.79 12.70
CA PRO A 49 -12.16 9.82 12.57
C PRO A 49 -11.64 8.40 12.33
N THR A 50 -11.36 8.08 11.07
CA THR A 50 -10.91 6.75 10.63
C THR A 50 -9.60 6.32 11.29
N SER A 51 -8.73 7.26 11.63
CA SER A 51 -7.49 7.00 12.37
C SER A 51 -7.70 6.46 13.80
N PHE A 52 -8.90 6.67 14.37
CA PHE A 52 -9.24 6.16 15.71
C PHE A 52 -9.82 4.75 15.72
N MET A 53 -10.35 4.27 14.60
CA MET A 53 -11.11 3.02 14.57
C MET A 53 -10.22 1.79 14.69
N SER A 54 -9.15 1.71 13.90
CA SER A 54 -8.32 0.50 13.85
C SER A 54 -7.38 0.35 15.02
N LEU A 55 -6.95 1.45 15.64
CA LEU A 55 -5.98 1.43 16.74
C LEU A 55 -6.61 1.47 18.13
N ARG A 56 -7.74 2.15 18.32
CA ARG A 56 -8.34 2.28 19.66
C ARG A 56 -9.15 1.07 20.08
N CYS A 57 -9.87 0.42 19.15
CA CYS A 57 -10.65 -0.80 19.48
C CYS A 57 -9.76 -2.04 19.66
N LEU A 58 -8.61 -2.07 18.98
CA LEU A 58 -7.65 -3.19 19.06
C LEU A 58 -6.51 -2.94 20.05
N LEU A 59 -6.28 -1.67 20.42
CA LEU A 59 -5.11 -1.25 21.17
C LEU A 59 -5.34 -1.10 22.66
N SER A 60 -6.58 -1.26 23.17
CA SER A 60 -6.81 -0.93 24.58
C SER A 60 -6.01 -1.80 25.54
N ASP A 61 -5.89 -3.10 25.29
CA ASP A 61 -5.19 -3.97 26.24
C ASP A 61 -4.04 -4.81 25.66
N GLU A 62 -4.16 -5.34 24.45
CA GLU A 62 -3.19 -6.30 23.91
C GLU A 62 -2.08 -5.63 23.07
N LEU A 63 -2.34 -4.49 22.45
CA LEU A 63 -1.28 -3.69 21.85
C LEU A 63 -0.49 -2.90 22.90
N SER A 64 -1.00 -2.68 24.09
CA SER A 64 -0.16 -2.26 25.22
C SER A 64 0.96 -3.27 25.47
N ASN A 65 0.68 -4.56 25.30
CA ASN A 65 1.68 -5.62 25.36
C ASN A 65 2.62 -5.59 24.14
N VAL A 66 2.09 -5.40 22.92
CA VAL A 66 2.93 -5.24 21.72
C VAL A 66 3.76 -3.95 21.81
N ALA A 67 3.18 -2.83 22.24
CA ALA A 67 3.91 -1.58 22.46
C ALA A 67 5.01 -1.69 23.52
N MET A 68 4.78 -2.43 24.61
CA MET A 68 5.82 -2.72 25.58
C MET A 68 6.94 -3.58 25.00
N HIS A 69 6.61 -4.54 24.12
CA HIS A 69 7.60 -5.38 23.47
C HIS A 69 8.37 -4.63 22.40
N VAL A 70 7.71 -3.75 21.64
CA VAL A 70 8.36 -2.87 20.65
C VAL A 70 9.37 -1.91 21.31
N ARG A 71 9.19 -1.55 22.59
CA ARG A 71 10.20 -0.77 23.35
C ARG A 71 11.57 -1.45 23.43
N LYS A 72 11.63 -2.79 23.43
CA LYS A 72 12.89 -3.53 23.38
C LYS A 72 13.66 -3.33 22.08
N LEU A 73 12.97 -2.91 21.01
CA LEU A 73 13.58 -2.63 19.72
C LEU A 73 14.14 -1.21 19.62
N VAL A 74 13.97 -0.38 20.65
CA VAL A 74 14.53 0.99 20.69
C VAL A 74 16.07 0.89 20.65
N GLY A 75 16.66 1.54 19.63
CA GLY A 75 18.10 1.43 19.36
C GLY A 75 18.46 0.44 18.26
N THR A 76 17.49 -0.32 17.73
CA THR A 76 17.69 -1.17 16.54
C THR A 76 17.16 -0.51 15.27
N GLN A 77 17.53 -1.07 14.13
CA GLN A 77 17.04 -0.66 12.80
C GLN A 77 15.85 -1.54 12.34
N HIS A 78 15.21 -2.27 13.24
CA HIS A 78 14.13 -3.18 12.88
C HIS A 78 12.91 -2.41 12.32
N PRO A 79 12.39 -2.76 11.12
CA PRO A 79 11.28 -2.05 10.48
C PRO A 79 10.00 -1.97 11.32
N LEU A 80 9.72 -2.98 12.14
CA LEU A 80 8.55 -2.98 13.04
C LEU A 80 8.53 -1.75 13.96
N LEU A 81 9.70 -1.26 14.40
CA LEU A 81 9.78 -0.04 15.20
C LEU A 81 9.31 1.20 14.42
N ASN A 82 9.69 1.28 13.14
CA ASN A 82 9.27 2.38 12.27
C ASN A 82 7.77 2.29 11.94
N THR A 83 7.27 1.08 11.68
CA THR A 83 5.84 0.82 11.47
C THR A 83 5.03 1.24 12.69
N ALA A 84 5.45 0.83 13.89
CA ALA A 84 4.80 1.22 15.15
C ALA A 84 4.84 2.74 15.41
N ARG A 85 5.97 3.39 15.10
CA ARG A 85 6.08 4.86 15.16
C ARG A 85 5.13 5.54 14.18
N GLY A 86 5.04 5.04 12.96
CA GLY A 86 4.10 5.53 11.95
C GLY A 86 2.66 5.51 12.47
N PHE A 87 2.23 4.44 13.12
CA PHE A 87 0.88 4.37 13.71
C PHE A 87 0.64 5.33 14.87
N VAL A 88 1.66 5.62 15.68
CA VAL A 88 1.52 6.49 16.88
C VAL A 88 1.69 7.98 16.53
N TYR A 89 2.65 8.32 15.67
CA TYR A 89 3.05 9.72 15.41
C TYR A 89 2.52 10.25 14.09
N ASP A 90 2.19 9.38 13.14
CA ASP A 90 1.81 9.74 11.78
C ASP A 90 0.29 9.69 11.55
N SER A 91 -0.50 9.97 12.59
CA SER A 91 -1.95 10.17 12.44
C SER A 91 -2.30 11.23 11.37
N LYS A 92 -1.31 12.02 10.93
CA LYS A 92 -1.42 13.01 9.85
C LYS A 92 -1.02 12.46 8.47
N ASN A 93 -0.40 11.27 8.36
CA ASN A 93 0.20 10.78 7.11
C ASN A 93 -0.59 9.63 6.45
N ASN A 94 -1.88 9.49 6.78
CA ASN A 94 -2.84 8.76 5.95
C ASN A 94 -2.52 7.28 5.64
N LEU A 95 -1.87 6.57 6.56
CA LEU A 95 -1.68 5.11 6.43
C LEU A 95 -3.01 4.35 6.41
N GLN A 96 -4.11 4.97 6.88
CA GLN A 96 -5.43 4.37 7.08
C GLN A 96 -6.50 4.93 6.12
N MET A 97 -6.15 5.14 4.87
CA MET A 97 -7.09 5.68 3.87
C MET A 97 -8.11 4.67 3.34
N ARG A 98 -7.84 3.38 3.45
CA ARG A 98 -8.69 2.36 2.83
C ARG A 98 -10.07 2.32 3.45
N GLY A 99 -10.14 2.32 4.77
CA GLY A 99 -11.39 2.40 5.51
C GLY A 99 -12.16 3.69 5.24
N LEU A 100 -11.46 4.82 5.18
CA LEU A 100 -12.06 6.11 4.81
C LEU A 100 -12.72 6.06 3.42
N ILE A 101 -12.04 5.49 2.43
CA ILE A 101 -12.57 5.34 1.07
C ILE A 101 -13.79 4.43 1.05
N VAL A 102 -13.77 3.31 1.79
CA VAL A 102 -14.93 2.41 1.94
C VAL A 102 -16.12 3.15 2.54
N LEU A 103 -15.91 3.96 3.59
CA LEU A 103 -16.97 4.74 4.23
C LEU A 103 -17.51 5.86 3.33
N LEU A 104 -16.63 6.59 2.64
CA LEU A 104 -17.05 7.64 1.69
C LEU A 104 -17.87 7.06 0.54
N LEU A 105 -17.44 5.91 0.00
CA LEU A 105 -18.13 5.23 -1.08
C LEU A 105 -19.49 4.71 -0.62
N SER A 106 -19.57 4.15 0.59
CA SER A 106 -20.84 3.74 1.21
C SER A 106 -21.79 4.91 1.35
N LYS A 107 -21.30 6.06 1.80
CA LYS A 107 -22.09 7.28 1.95
C LYS A 107 -22.49 7.88 0.60
N ALA A 108 -21.61 7.86 -0.40
CA ALA A 108 -21.90 8.36 -1.75
C ALA A 108 -22.96 7.52 -2.47
N ALA A 109 -22.94 6.19 -2.27
CA ALA A 109 -23.91 5.29 -2.84
C ALA A 109 -25.29 5.43 -2.17
N GLY A 110 -25.32 5.74 -0.87
CA GLY A 110 -26.55 5.83 -0.10
C GLY A 110 -27.28 4.48 0.04
N PRO A 111 -28.55 4.47 0.46
CA PRO A 111 -29.35 3.26 0.56
C PRO A 111 -29.70 2.72 -0.84
N SER A 112 -29.65 1.40 -1.01
CA SER A 112 -30.12 0.77 -2.25
C SER A 112 -31.65 0.68 -2.28
N HIS A 113 -32.23 0.66 -3.48
CA HIS A 113 -33.68 0.44 -3.66
C HIS A 113 -34.15 -0.92 -3.15
N ALA A 114 -33.27 -1.89 -3.00
CA ALA A 114 -33.55 -3.23 -2.48
C ALA A 114 -33.39 -3.33 -0.95
N ALA A 115 -32.93 -2.27 -0.28
CA ALA A 115 -32.77 -2.27 1.17
C ALA A 115 -34.15 -2.25 1.86
N SER A 116 -34.35 -3.16 2.83
CA SER A 116 -35.58 -3.15 3.65
C SER A 116 -35.60 -1.93 4.57
N GLU A 117 -36.81 -1.46 4.92
CA GLU A 117 -36.97 -0.36 5.88
C GLU A 117 -36.27 -0.62 7.23
N LEU A 118 -36.15 -1.90 7.64
CA LEU A 118 -35.42 -2.29 8.84
C LEU A 118 -33.94 -1.98 8.77
N LEU A 119 -33.30 -2.23 7.62
CA LEU A 119 -31.87 -1.92 7.40
C LEU A 119 -31.61 -0.41 7.40
N THR A 120 -32.55 0.38 6.88
CA THR A 120 -32.40 1.85 6.83
C THR A 120 -32.50 2.52 8.20
N LYS A 121 -33.22 1.92 9.16
CA LYS A 121 -33.31 2.46 10.54
C LYS A 121 -31.99 2.44 11.30
N ASP A 122 -31.09 1.50 10.99
CA ASP A 122 -29.82 1.35 11.69
C ASP A 122 -28.69 2.18 11.04
N MET A 123 -28.99 2.92 9.97
CA MET A 123 -28.01 3.78 9.32
C MET A 123 -27.60 4.95 10.21
N VAL A 124 -26.32 5.19 10.35
CA VAL A 124 -25.77 6.37 11.00
C VAL A 124 -24.99 7.20 9.99
N SER A 125 -25.40 8.44 9.78
CA SER A 125 -24.80 9.35 8.78
C SER A 125 -24.81 8.82 7.34
N GLY A 126 -25.81 7.99 6.97
CA GLY A 126 -25.94 7.41 5.65
C GLY A 126 -25.09 6.16 5.41
N ILE A 127 -24.54 5.52 6.45
CA ILE A 127 -23.68 4.34 6.38
C ILE A 127 -24.26 3.25 7.27
N TYR A 128 -24.34 2.02 6.74
CA TYR A 128 -24.77 0.85 7.52
C TYR A 128 -23.71 0.38 8.51
N PRO A 129 -24.10 -0.17 9.67
CA PRO A 129 -23.16 -0.76 10.63
C PRO A 129 -22.23 -1.80 10.00
N SER A 130 -22.76 -2.66 9.11
CA SER A 130 -21.97 -3.67 8.41
C SER A 130 -20.89 -3.06 7.49
N GLN A 131 -21.17 -1.93 6.84
CA GLN A 131 -20.17 -1.21 6.03
C GLN A 131 -19.09 -0.57 6.89
N ARG A 132 -19.41 -0.13 8.11
CA ARG A 132 -18.44 0.37 9.07
C ARG A 132 -17.52 -0.75 9.53
N ASN A 133 -18.09 -1.87 9.95
CA ASN A 133 -17.32 -3.04 10.34
C ASN A 133 -16.41 -3.50 9.20
N LEU A 134 -16.88 -3.48 7.95
CA LEU A 134 -16.05 -3.78 6.78
C LEU A 134 -14.87 -2.80 6.61
N ALA A 135 -15.09 -1.50 6.85
CA ALA A 135 -14.03 -0.51 6.78
C ALA A 135 -12.94 -0.77 7.85
N GLU A 136 -13.33 -1.14 9.06
CA GLU A 136 -12.43 -1.56 10.14
C GLU A 136 -11.65 -2.82 9.76
N ILE A 137 -12.33 -3.85 9.28
CA ILE A 137 -11.73 -5.10 8.80
C ILE A 137 -10.70 -4.83 7.70
N THR A 138 -11.03 -3.93 6.76
CA THR A 138 -10.11 -3.54 5.67
C THR A 138 -8.82 -2.93 6.21
N GLU A 139 -8.91 -2.06 7.21
CA GLU A 139 -7.73 -1.46 7.85
C GLU A 139 -6.94 -2.47 8.70
N LEU A 140 -7.63 -3.39 9.39
CA LEU A 140 -6.98 -4.47 10.12
C LEU A 140 -6.10 -5.33 9.20
N ILE A 141 -6.66 -5.78 8.08
CA ILE A 141 -5.95 -6.57 7.09
C ILE A 141 -4.76 -5.78 6.55
N HIS A 142 -4.97 -4.51 6.18
CA HIS A 142 -3.88 -3.68 5.68
C HIS A 142 -2.76 -3.52 6.71
N THR A 143 -3.11 -3.22 7.95
CA THR A 143 -2.16 -3.07 9.06
C THR A 143 -1.37 -4.36 9.31
N ALA A 144 -2.04 -5.52 9.29
CA ALA A 144 -1.39 -6.82 9.42
C ALA A 144 -0.32 -7.03 8.34
N PHE A 145 -0.64 -6.70 7.09
CA PHE A 145 0.31 -6.80 5.98
C PHE A 145 1.48 -5.82 6.12
N LEU A 146 1.25 -4.59 6.58
CA LEU A 146 2.34 -3.64 6.86
C LEU A 146 3.27 -4.17 7.95
N VAL A 147 2.73 -4.80 8.99
CA VAL A 147 3.51 -5.42 10.07
C VAL A 147 4.31 -6.61 9.54
N HIS A 148 3.69 -7.51 8.77
CA HIS A 148 4.37 -8.66 8.18
C HIS A 148 5.48 -8.27 7.19
N ARG A 149 5.32 -7.19 6.42
CA ARG A 149 6.38 -6.63 5.56
C ARG A 149 7.59 -6.11 6.37
N GLY A 150 7.44 -5.89 7.66
CA GLY A 150 8.51 -5.50 8.57
C GLY A 150 9.46 -6.66 8.95
N ILE A 151 9.20 -7.89 8.53
CA ILE A 151 10.08 -9.04 8.78
C ILE A 151 11.35 -8.87 7.95
N VAL A 152 12.52 -8.99 8.60
CA VAL A 152 13.82 -8.83 7.96
C VAL A 152 14.53 -10.16 7.75
N ASN A 153 15.29 -10.28 6.66
CA ASN A 153 16.16 -11.42 6.43
C ASN A 153 17.42 -11.30 7.30
N LEU A 154 17.54 -12.16 8.28
CA LEU A 154 18.67 -12.13 9.22
C LEU A 154 20.00 -12.60 8.61
N LYS A 155 20.00 -13.17 7.40
CA LYS A 155 21.24 -13.48 6.66
C LYS A 155 21.96 -12.20 6.21
N ASP A 156 21.23 -11.11 6.03
CA ASP A 156 21.75 -9.81 5.61
C ASP A 156 22.03 -8.88 6.80
N TRP A 157 21.93 -9.41 8.02
CA TRP A 157 22.17 -8.66 9.26
C TRP A 157 23.61 -8.15 9.37
N THR A 158 23.74 -6.93 9.89
CA THR A 158 25.03 -6.31 10.22
C THR A 158 24.97 -5.73 11.63
N VAL A 159 26.14 -5.55 12.26
CA VAL A 159 26.24 -4.97 13.62
C VAL A 159 25.58 -3.58 13.72
N SER A 160 25.57 -2.82 12.61
CA SER A 160 24.91 -1.51 12.55
C SER A 160 23.37 -1.57 12.67
N ASP A 161 22.77 -2.75 12.48
CA ASP A 161 21.31 -2.92 12.58
C ASP A 161 20.86 -3.14 14.04
N GLY A 162 21.82 -3.33 14.95
CA GLY A 162 21.58 -3.60 16.36
C GLY A 162 21.83 -5.06 16.74
N PRO A 163 21.60 -5.46 17.99
CA PRO A 163 21.83 -6.82 18.46
C PRO A 163 21.00 -7.85 17.69
N LEU A 164 21.61 -8.95 17.23
CA LEU A 164 20.94 -10.02 16.49
C LEU A 164 19.72 -10.59 17.23
N LYS A 165 19.83 -10.74 18.57
CA LYS A 165 18.73 -11.23 19.40
C LYS A 165 17.50 -10.31 19.35
N ASP A 166 17.72 -9.00 19.27
CA ASP A 166 16.63 -8.02 19.19
C ASP A 166 16.00 -8.04 17.79
N MET A 167 16.80 -8.23 16.74
CA MET A 167 16.28 -8.42 15.38
C MET A 167 15.44 -9.70 15.25
N GLN A 168 15.91 -10.83 15.85
CA GLN A 168 15.14 -12.07 15.91
C GLN A 168 13.83 -11.89 16.68
N PHE A 169 13.88 -11.18 17.81
CA PHE A 169 12.69 -10.85 18.59
C PHE A 169 11.72 -9.97 17.80
N GLY A 170 12.22 -8.97 17.08
CA GLY A 170 11.41 -8.11 16.22
C GLY A 170 10.68 -8.90 15.14
N ASN A 171 11.35 -9.83 14.44
CA ASN A 171 10.72 -10.72 13.48
C ASN A 171 9.61 -11.56 14.10
N LYS A 172 9.87 -12.16 15.28
CA LYS A 172 8.85 -12.93 16.00
C LYS A 172 7.63 -12.07 16.34
N MET A 173 7.85 -10.85 16.83
CA MET A 173 6.76 -9.94 17.17
C MET A 173 5.99 -9.49 15.93
N ALA A 174 6.67 -9.27 14.80
CA ALA A 174 6.00 -8.92 13.53
C ALA A 174 5.05 -10.04 13.08
N VAL A 175 5.48 -11.31 13.12
CA VAL A 175 4.62 -12.45 12.76
C VAL A 175 3.42 -12.52 13.71
N LEU A 176 3.64 -12.58 15.02
CA LEU A 176 2.57 -12.77 16.01
C LEU A 176 1.56 -11.62 15.99
N SER A 177 2.04 -10.37 15.84
CA SER A 177 1.14 -9.20 15.81
C SER A 177 0.31 -9.16 14.52
N GLY A 178 0.93 -9.48 13.37
CA GLY A 178 0.20 -9.54 12.11
C GLY A 178 -0.84 -10.66 12.08
N ASP A 179 -0.51 -11.85 12.60
CA ASP A 179 -1.44 -12.99 12.71
C ASP A 179 -2.61 -12.66 13.63
N PHE A 180 -2.36 -11.98 14.75
CA PHE A 180 -3.42 -11.51 15.66
C PHE A 180 -4.39 -10.54 14.95
N LEU A 181 -3.88 -9.57 14.19
CA LEU A 181 -4.71 -8.64 13.42
C LEU A 181 -5.55 -9.36 12.36
N LEU A 182 -4.97 -10.35 11.65
CA LEU A 182 -5.70 -11.16 10.67
C LEU A 182 -6.78 -12.02 11.33
N ALA A 183 -6.50 -12.61 12.50
CA ALA A 183 -7.50 -13.38 13.24
C ALA A 183 -8.72 -12.51 13.65
N ASN A 184 -8.47 -11.27 14.13
CA ASN A 184 -9.54 -10.33 14.42
C ASN A 184 -10.34 -9.93 13.16
N ALA A 185 -9.65 -9.72 12.04
CA ALA A 185 -10.32 -9.47 10.76
C ALA A 185 -11.22 -10.64 10.34
N CYS A 186 -10.76 -11.90 10.52
CA CYS A 186 -11.57 -13.09 10.25
C CYS A 186 -12.82 -13.17 11.14
N THR A 187 -12.69 -12.85 12.43
CA THR A 187 -13.84 -12.78 13.36
C THR A 187 -14.83 -11.72 12.89
N GLY A 188 -14.38 -10.51 12.59
CA GLY A 188 -15.23 -9.45 12.07
C GLY A 188 -15.91 -9.82 10.74
N LEU A 189 -15.22 -10.52 9.83
CA LEU A 189 -15.81 -11.01 8.59
C LEU A 189 -16.94 -12.02 8.85
N ALA A 190 -16.75 -12.92 9.81
CA ALA A 190 -17.79 -13.89 10.19
C ALA A 190 -19.04 -13.19 10.76
N GLU A 191 -18.87 -12.13 11.54
CA GLU A 191 -19.96 -11.34 12.13
C GLU A 191 -20.77 -10.57 11.07
N LEU A 192 -20.23 -10.28 9.89
CA LEU A 192 -20.97 -9.65 8.79
C LEU A 192 -22.06 -10.55 8.20
N ASN A 193 -22.00 -11.85 8.42
CA ASN A 193 -22.99 -12.84 7.97
C ASN A 193 -23.33 -12.77 6.46
N ASP A 194 -22.37 -12.39 5.62
CA ASP A 194 -22.49 -12.39 4.15
C ASP A 194 -21.35 -13.19 3.53
N THR A 195 -21.65 -14.40 3.07
CA THR A 195 -20.66 -15.35 2.53
C THR A 195 -19.95 -14.82 1.30
N LYS A 196 -20.61 -13.99 0.47
CA LYS A 196 -19.98 -13.37 -0.70
C LYS A 196 -18.94 -12.32 -0.29
N VAL A 197 -19.21 -11.59 0.79
CA VAL A 197 -18.23 -10.64 1.35
C VAL A 197 -17.05 -11.39 1.94
N VAL A 198 -17.27 -12.48 2.66
CA VAL A 198 -16.20 -13.35 3.16
C VAL A 198 -15.34 -13.86 2.01
N GLU A 199 -15.94 -14.36 0.92
CA GLU A 199 -15.24 -14.83 -0.27
C GLU A 199 -14.40 -13.71 -0.92
N LEU A 200 -14.98 -12.53 -1.13
CA LEU A 200 -14.30 -11.38 -1.70
C LEU A 200 -13.06 -10.96 -0.89
N ILE A 201 -13.22 -10.80 0.43
CA ILE A 201 -12.13 -10.31 1.28
C ILE A 201 -11.06 -11.39 1.50
N SER A 202 -11.46 -12.66 1.64
CA SER A 202 -10.51 -13.77 1.71
C SER A 202 -9.69 -13.88 0.43
N SER A 203 -10.32 -13.69 -0.74
CA SER A 203 -9.59 -13.65 -2.01
C SER A 203 -8.67 -12.42 -2.12
N ALA A 204 -9.02 -11.28 -1.49
CA ALA A 204 -8.11 -10.12 -1.42
C ALA A 204 -6.88 -10.41 -0.56
N ILE A 205 -7.03 -11.13 0.54
CA ILE A 205 -5.90 -11.57 1.38
C ILE A 205 -4.98 -12.49 0.56
N ALA A 206 -5.54 -13.44 -0.18
CA ALA A 206 -4.77 -14.33 -1.06
C ALA A 206 -3.98 -13.54 -2.13
N ASP A 207 -4.62 -12.56 -2.78
CA ASP A 207 -3.95 -11.67 -3.74
C ASP A 207 -2.78 -10.91 -3.11
N LEU A 208 -2.97 -10.35 -1.90
CA LEU A 208 -1.92 -9.63 -1.18
C LEU A 208 -0.71 -10.53 -0.89
N VAL A 209 -0.94 -11.77 -0.42
CA VAL A 209 0.14 -12.75 -0.18
C VAL A 209 0.86 -13.07 -1.47
N GLN A 210 0.11 -13.33 -2.55
CA GLN A 210 0.68 -13.61 -3.86
C GLN A 210 1.50 -12.42 -4.38
N GLY A 211 1.00 -11.19 -4.20
CA GLY A 211 1.71 -9.98 -4.60
C GLY A 211 3.03 -9.80 -3.87
N ILE A 212 3.07 -10.04 -2.55
CA ILE A 212 4.31 -10.00 -1.76
C ILE A 212 5.27 -11.10 -2.19
N TYR A 213 4.76 -12.30 -2.49
CA TYR A 213 5.57 -13.39 -2.99
C TYR A 213 6.26 -13.02 -4.30
N TYR A 214 5.53 -12.44 -5.26
CA TYR A 214 6.12 -11.96 -6.51
C TYR A 214 7.13 -10.83 -6.30
N GLU A 215 6.85 -9.85 -5.44
CA GLU A 215 7.81 -8.78 -5.12
C GLU A 215 9.14 -9.34 -4.60
N ASN A 216 9.10 -10.34 -3.74
CA ASN A 216 10.29 -10.97 -3.17
C ASN A 216 11.02 -11.87 -4.17
N TYR A 217 10.28 -12.65 -4.96
CA TYR A 217 10.84 -13.55 -5.95
C TYR A 217 11.61 -12.81 -7.04
N TYR A 218 10.98 -11.77 -7.61
CA TYR A 218 11.61 -10.97 -8.66
C TYR A 218 12.80 -10.12 -8.17
N ASN A 219 12.83 -9.73 -6.91
CA ASN A 219 13.98 -9.04 -6.34
C ASN A 219 15.21 -9.95 -6.19
N VAL A 220 15.04 -11.26 -6.09
CA VAL A 220 16.15 -12.23 -5.91
C VAL A 220 16.70 -12.74 -7.24
N GLU A 221 15.82 -13.01 -8.22
CA GLU A 221 16.22 -13.68 -9.47
C GLU A 221 16.50 -12.75 -10.65
N ASP A 222 16.06 -11.51 -10.60
CA ASP A 222 16.17 -10.55 -11.73
C ASP A 222 17.59 -10.09 -12.07
N GLY A 223 18.59 -10.59 -11.36
CA GLY A 223 19.97 -10.49 -11.82
C GLY A 223 20.31 -11.45 -12.97
N LEU A 224 19.60 -12.57 -13.13
CA LEU A 224 20.02 -13.69 -14.00
C LEU A 224 18.87 -14.46 -14.68
N GLY A 225 17.60 -14.12 -14.45
CA GLY A 225 16.46 -14.86 -14.97
C GLY A 225 16.35 -14.75 -16.49
N ASP A 226 16.36 -15.90 -17.16
CA ASP A 226 15.94 -16.10 -18.54
C ASP A 226 14.53 -15.55 -18.74
N GLY A 227 14.43 -14.38 -19.25
CA GLY A 227 13.33 -13.60 -19.82
C GLY A 227 11.91 -14.16 -19.93
N THR A 228 11.54 -15.11 -19.09
CA THR A 228 10.20 -15.68 -19.04
C THR A 228 9.25 -14.74 -18.33
N VAL A 229 8.36 -14.17 -19.13
CA VAL A 229 7.10 -13.52 -18.78
C VAL A 229 7.15 -12.68 -17.50
N LEU A 230 7.65 -11.46 -17.63
CA LEU A 230 7.36 -10.39 -16.66
C LEU A 230 5.83 -10.24 -16.65
N THR A 231 5.20 -10.63 -15.55
CA THR A 231 3.83 -10.20 -15.28
C THR A 231 3.81 -8.68 -15.42
N PRO A 232 2.87 -8.07 -16.16
CA PRO A 232 2.81 -6.63 -16.29
C PRO A 232 2.89 -5.95 -14.91
N TRP A 233 3.59 -4.83 -14.80
CA TRP A 233 3.71 -4.09 -13.54
C TRP A 233 2.35 -3.84 -12.87
N GLU A 234 1.31 -3.56 -13.68
CA GLU A 234 -0.06 -3.33 -13.19
C GLU A 234 -0.62 -4.54 -12.45
N ASP A 235 -0.40 -5.76 -12.95
CA ASP A 235 -0.93 -6.97 -12.30
C ASP A 235 -0.25 -7.21 -10.96
N GLN A 236 1.06 -7.04 -10.88
CA GLN A 236 1.80 -7.15 -9.62
C GLN A 236 1.39 -6.06 -8.62
N ALA A 237 1.30 -4.81 -9.08
CA ALA A 237 0.87 -3.69 -8.26
C ALA A 237 -0.59 -3.84 -7.81
N PHE A 238 -1.46 -4.41 -8.66
CA PHE A 238 -2.83 -4.72 -8.27
C PHE A 238 -2.87 -5.75 -7.15
N LEU A 239 -2.17 -6.87 -7.28
CA LEU A 239 -2.16 -7.90 -6.24
C LEU A 239 -1.66 -7.33 -4.91
N SER A 240 -0.52 -6.66 -4.91
CA SER A 240 0.15 -6.22 -3.66
C SER A 240 -0.42 -4.93 -3.05
N HIS A 241 -1.11 -4.09 -3.83
CA HIS A 241 -1.59 -2.77 -3.37
C HIS A 241 -3.05 -2.48 -3.70
N GLY A 242 -3.59 -3.04 -4.79
CA GLY A 242 -4.91 -2.70 -5.31
C GLY A 242 -6.05 -3.60 -4.86
N ALA A 243 -5.80 -4.90 -4.75
CA ALA A 243 -6.82 -5.92 -4.57
C ALA A 243 -7.69 -5.71 -3.32
N LEU A 244 -7.06 -5.39 -2.18
CA LEU A 244 -7.79 -5.18 -0.94
C LEU A 244 -8.81 -4.04 -1.06
N LEU A 245 -8.37 -2.86 -1.52
CA LEU A 245 -9.28 -1.72 -1.63
C LEU A 245 -10.37 -1.95 -2.67
N ALA A 246 -10.03 -2.50 -3.85
CA ALA A 246 -10.99 -2.80 -4.90
C ALA A 246 -12.09 -3.74 -4.42
N LYS A 247 -11.70 -4.85 -3.78
CA LYS A 247 -12.64 -5.85 -3.28
C LYS A 247 -13.42 -5.36 -2.05
N SER A 248 -12.83 -4.54 -1.19
CA SER A 248 -13.54 -3.90 -0.07
C SER A 248 -14.59 -2.88 -0.55
N CYS A 249 -14.30 -2.10 -1.58
CA CYS A 249 -15.28 -1.21 -2.20
C CYS A 249 -16.47 -2.00 -2.78
N GLN A 250 -16.19 -3.10 -3.49
CA GLN A 250 -17.23 -4.00 -4.00
C GLN A 250 -18.04 -4.63 -2.87
N ALA A 251 -17.38 -5.12 -1.82
CA ALA A 251 -18.02 -5.73 -0.67
C ALA A 251 -18.93 -4.75 0.09
N ALA A 252 -18.56 -3.48 0.17
CA ALA A 252 -19.41 -2.43 0.77
C ALA A 252 -20.75 -2.27 0.02
N MET A 253 -20.71 -2.35 -1.31
CA MET A 253 -21.93 -2.32 -2.14
C MET A 253 -22.74 -3.61 -2.01
N GLN A 254 -22.08 -4.76 -1.89
CA GLN A 254 -22.74 -6.05 -1.63
C GLN A 254 -23.50 -6.04 -0.28
N LEU A 255 -22.89 -5.52 0.78
CA LEU A 255 -23.52 -5.41 2.10
C LEU A 255 -24.77 -4.51 2.08
N ALA A 256 -24.72 -3.42 1.33
CA ALA A 256 -25.86 -2.51 1.16
C ALA A 256 -26.87 -3.01 0.12
N LYS A 257 -26.70 -4.20 -0.46
CA LYS A 257 -27.58 -4.82 -1.46
C LYS A 257 -27.76 -3.97 -2.73
N HIS A 258 -26.72 -3.25 -3.13
CA HIS A 258 -26.67 -2.59 -4.42
C HIS A 258 -26.57 -3.61 -5.57
N ASP A 259 -26.98 -3.22 -6.76
CA ASP A 259 -26.93 -4.04 -7.96
C ASP A 259 -25.48 -4.36 -8.41
N ARG A 260 -25.38 -5.24 -9.40
CA ARG A 260 -24.07 -5.69 -9.89
C ARG A 260 -23.28 -4.56 -10.55
N GLU A 261 -23.94 -3.57 -11.15
CA GLU A 261 -23.27 -2.47 -11.82
C GLU A 261 -22.63 -1.51 -10.79
N ALA A 262 -23.37 -1.14 -9.74
CA ALA A 262 -22.82 -0.35 -8.65
C ALA A 262 -21.64 -1.06 -7.96
N GLN A 263 -21.75 -2.39 -7.76
CA GLN A 263 -20.65 -3.21 -7.24
C GLN A 263 -19.42 -3.18 -8.15
N ARG A 264 -19.62 -3.29 -9.48
CA ARG A 264 -18.54 -3.24 -10.46
C ARG A 264 -17.86 -1.87 -10.50
N LEU A 265 -18.63 -0.80 -10.47
CA LEU A 265 -18.11 0.57 -10.47
C LEU A 265 -17.32 0.86 -9.18
N ALA A 266 -17.82 0.41 -8.05
CA ALA A 266 -17.11 0.50 -6.77
C ALA A 266 -15.75 -0.23 -6.81
N TYR A 267 -15.75 -1.46 -7.35
CA TYR A 267 -14.51 -2.21 -7.57
C TYR A 267 -13.52 -1.45 -8.47
N LEU A 268 -14.00 -0.91 -9.60
CA LEU A 268 -13.16 -0.16 -10.53
C LEU A 268 -12.59 1.09 -9.88
N TYR A 269 -13.39 1.82 -9.12
CA TYR A 269 -12.91 2.97 -8.35
C TYR A 269 -11.75 2.58 -7.44
N GLY A 270 -11.93 1.57 -6.61
CA GLY A 270 -10.90 1.09 -5.67
C GLY A 270 -9.65 0.60 -6.38
N LYS A 271 -9.80 -0.16 -7.49
CA LYS A 271 -8.69 -0.64 -8.32
C LYS A 271 -7.87 0.52 -8.86
N HIS A 272 -8.51 1.41 -9.59
CA HIS A 272 -7.81 2.48 -10.30
C HIS A 272 -7.22 3.52 -9.33
N LEU A 273 -7.91 3.84 -8.25
CA LEU A 273 -7.37 4.72 -7.21
C LEU A 273 -6.10 4.15 -6.58
N SER A 274 -6.09 2.86 -6.25
CA SER A 274 -4.93 2.20 -5.65
C SER A 274 -3.73 2.15 -6.59
N LEU A 275 -3.95 1.82 -7.85
CA LEU A 275 -2.89 1.78 -8.87
C LEU A 275 -2.32 3.18 -9.14
N GLY A 276 -3.18 4.19 -9.25
CA GLY A 276 -2.76 5.57 -9.37
C GLY A 276 -1.94 6.04 -8.16
N HIS A 277 -2.37 5.71 -6.95
CA HIS A 277 -1.64 6.04 -5.72
C HIS A 277 -0.27 5.34 -5.66
N LYS A 278 -0.19 4.06 -6.07
CA LYS A 278 1.09 3.34 -6.16
C LYS A 278 2.03 4.00 -7.17
N LEU A 279 1.54 4.36 -8.36
CA LEU A 279 2.29 5.10 -9.37
C LEU A 279 2.79 6.45 -8.86
N ASN A 280 1.93 7.22 -8.19
CA ASN A 280 2.34 8.48 -7.57
C ASN A 280 3.48 8.26 -6.57
N SER A 281 3.35 7.26 -5.69
CA SER A 281 4.38 6.90 -4.71
C SER A 281 5.71 6.52 -5.39
N ASP A 282 5.66 5.71 -6.45
CA ASP A 282 6.84 5.29 -7.19
C ASP A 282 7.53 6.44 -7.95
N LEU A 283 6.76 7.45 -8.34
CA LEU A 283 7.26 8.63 -9.04
C LEU A 283 7.97 9.63 -8.11
N GLN A 284 7.66 9.66 -6.80
CA GLN A 284 8.19 10.67 -5.88
C GLN A 284 9.73 10.83 -5.93
N PRO A 285 10.55 9.74 -5.91
CA PRO A 285 12.00 9.85 -5.98
C PRO A 285 12.49 10.51 -7.28
N PHE A 286 11.72 10.37 -8.36
CA PHE A 286 12.09 10.86 -9.70
C PHE A 286 11.67 12.30 -9.94
N VAL A 287 10.59 12.75 -9.30
CA VAL A 287 10.05 14.12 -9.49
C VAL A 287 10.66 15.10 -8.48
N LYS A 288 10.84 14.68 -7.22
CA LYS A 288 11.28 15.58 -6.12
C LYS A 288 12.78 15.64 -5.91
N SER A 289 13.58 14.70 -6.46
CA SER A 289 15.02 14.72 -6.26
C SER A 289 15.66 15.95 -6.94
N ARG A 290 16.38 16.76 -6.16
CA ARG A 290 17.25 17.81 -6.67
C ARG A 290 18.52 17.19 -7.29
N LEU A 291 19.08 17.84 -8.29
CA LEU A 291 20.36 17.42 -8.87
C LEU A 291 21.43 17.30 -7.77
N GLY A 292 21.96 16.08 -7.58
CA GLY A 292 23.01 15.79 -6.59
C GLY A 292 22.52 15.16 -5.28
N GLU A 293 21.21 15.04 -5.02
CA GLU A 293 20.71 14.27 -3.89
C GLU A 293 20.64 12.77 -4.25
N VAL A 294 21.28 11.95 -3.43
CA VAL A 294 21.17 10.48 -3.55
C VAL A 294 19.83 10.04 -2.92
N THR A 295 18.80 9.99 -3.75
CA THR A 295 17.49 9.49 -3.32
C THR A 295 17.43 7.98 -3.56
N SER A 296 17.14 7.20 -2.52
CA SER A 296 16.92 5.76 -2.67
C SER A 296 15.57 5.51 -3.38
N PHE A 297 15.57 4.59 -4.34
CA PHE A 297 14.37 4.14 -5.05
C PHE A 297 14.39 2.62 -5.23
N SER A 298 13.23 2.02 -5.42
CA SER A 298 13.11 0.57 -5.67
C SER A 298 13.32 0.26 -7.14
N LEU A 299 14.01 -0.84 -7.44
CA LEU A 299 14.13 -1.37 -8.80
C LEU A 299 12.80 -1.92 -9.35
N SER A 300 11.83 -2.20 -8.47
CA SER A 300 10.46 -2.58 -8.84
C SER A 300 9.52 -1.38 -9.01
N ALA A 301 9.99 -0.14 -8.81
CA ALA A 301 9.20 1.06 -9.04
C ALA A 301 8.82 1.20 -10.52
N ALA A 302 7.59 1.64 -10.79
CA ALA A 302 7.05 1.75 -12.15
C ALA A 302 8.00 2.46 -13.14
N PRO A 303 8.59 3.64 -12.82
CA PRO A 303 9.51 4.31 -13.74
C PRO A 303 10.72 3.45 -14.14
N VAL A 304 11.24 2.66 -13.18
CA VAL A 304 12.39 1.78 -13.42
C VAL A 304 12.01 0.58 -14.28
N VAL A 305 10.87 -0.05 -13.98
CA VAL A 305 10.35 -1.17 -14.77
C VAL A 305 10.08 -0.75 -16.21
N PHE A 306 9.47 0.41 -16.42
CA PHE A 306 9.20 0.93 -17.78
C PHE A 306 10.49 1.33 -18.49
N HIS A 307 11.46 1.94 -17.80
CA HIS A 307 12.79 2.19 -18.36
C HIS A 307 13.44 0.89 -18.83
N ARG A 308 13.47 -0.16 -18.00
CA ARG A 308 14.00 -1.48 -18.34
C ARG A 308 13.34 -2.07 -19.59
N GLN A 309 12.01 -1.96 -19.72
CA GLN A 309 11.30 -2.43 -20.90
C GLN A 309 11.68 -1.69 -22.18
N ILE A 310 11.97 -0.38 -22.06
CA ILE A 310 12.35 0.48 -23.20
C ILE A 310 13.78 0.21 -23.64
N VAL A 311 14.74 0.15 -22.71
CA VAL A 311 16.15 0.00 -23.03
C VAL A 311 16.56 -1.41 -23.44
N GLY A 312 15.75 -2.42 -23.07
CA GLY A 312 15.98 -3.83 -23.35
C GLY A 312 16.99 -4.48 -22.38
N LYS A 313 17.06 -5.82 -22.47
CA LYS A 313 17.82 -6.65 -21.51
C LYS A 313 19.32 -6.31 -21.44
N GLU A 314 19.98 -6.20 -22.59
CA GLU A 314 21.43 -6.01 -22.66
C GLU A 314 21.87 -4.68 -22.02
N LYS A 315 21.23 -3.57 -22.43
CA LYS A 315 21.53 -2.24 -21.87
C LYS A 315 21.16 -2.16 -20.38
N TRP A 316 20.07 -2.80 -19.97
CA TRP A 316 19.69 -2.90 -18.55
C TRP A 316 20.75 -3.64 -17.72
N HIS A 317 21.24 -4.79 -18.19
CA HIS A 317 22.31 -5.53 -17.50
C HIS A 317 23.58 -4.69 -17.37
N GLN A 318 23.98 -4.00 -18.43
CA GLN A 318 25.13 -3.09 -18.38
C GLN A 318 24.95 -2.02 -17.29
N GLN A 319 23.81 -1.34 -17.26
CA GLN A 319 23.50 -0.32 -16.25
C GLN A 319 23.51 -0.90 -14.82
N LEU A 320 23.03 -2.14 -14.61
CA LEU A 320 23.06 -2.79 -13.31
C LEU A 320 24.48 -3.19 -12.89
N GLU A 321 25.31 -3.69 -13.79
CA GLU A 321 26.71 -4.01 -13.49
C GLU A 321 27.50 -2.75 -13.10
N GLU A 322 27.29 -1.64 -13.79
CA GLU A 322 27.88 -0.35 -13.41
C GLU A 322 27.46 0.07 -11.99
N VAL A 323 26.19 -0.17 -11.60
CA VAL A 323 25.70 0.09 -10.24
C VAL A 323 26.32 -0.86 -9.21
N LYS A 324 26.58 -2.11 -9.54
CA LYS A 324 27.20 -3.09 -8.64
C LYS A 324 28.67 -2.79 -8.35
N HIS A 325 29.41 -2.31 -9.34
CA HIS A 325 30.84 -2.05 -9.23
C HIS A 325 31.17 -0.64 -8.72
N GLY A 326 30.21 0.26 -8.66
CA GLY A 326 30.39 1.65 -8.25
C GLY A 326 29.77 2.00 -6.89
N GLN A 327 30.28 3.03 -6.25
CA GLN A 327 29.72 3.62 -5.05
C GLN A 327 28.48 4.48 -5.37
N SER A 328 27.96 5.27 -4.44
CA SER A 328 26.76 6.13 -4.55
C SER A 328 26.60 6.91 -5.87
N VAL A 329 27.68 7.17 -6.59
CA VAL A 329 27.71 7.85 -7.89
C VAL A 329 26.91 7.08 -8.96
N THR A 330 26.89 5.76 -8.91
CA THR A 330 26.24 4.91 -9.93
C THR A 330 24.74 4.80 -9.75
N LEU A 331 24.23 4.88 -8.52
CA LEU A 331 22.76 4.97 -8.27
C LEU A 331 22.20 6.30 -8.83
N SER A 332 22.96 7.39 -8.72
CA SER A 332 22.60 8.68 -9.32
C SER A 332 22.62 8.65 -10.84
N ALA A 333 23.54 7.88 -11.45
CA ALA A 333 23.59 7.68 -12.90
C ALA A 333 22.36 6.88 -13.40
N LEU A 334 21.98 5.81 -12.69
CA LEU A 334 20.76 5.07 -13.01
C LEU A 334 19.51 5.96 -12.86
N LEU A 335 19.43 6.75 -11.79
CA LEU A 335 18.35 7.73 -11.60
C LEU A 335 18.27 8.72 -12.77
N ALA A 336 19.42 9.24 -13.22
CA ALA A 336 19.49 10.14 -14.37
C ALA A 336 19.08 9.45 -15.68
N ALA A 337 19.48 8.20 -15.91
CA ALA A 337 19.08 7.41 -17.06
C ALA A 337 17.56 7.16 -17.08
N VAL A 338 16.96 6.77 -15.96
CA VAL A 338 15.51 6.59 -15.84
C VAL A 338 14.76 7.90 -16.08
N LYS A 339 15.31 9.04 -15.64
CA LYS A 339 14.72 10.38 -15.86
C LYS A 339 14.84 10.85 -17.31
N SER A 340 15.96 10.59 -17.97
CA SER A 340 16.22 11.04 -19.35
C SER A 340 15.45 10.26 -20.40
N GLU A 341 15.09 9.02 -20.09
CA GLU A 341 14.34 8.13 -20.97
C GLU A 341 12.81 8.25 -20.69
N LYS A 342 12.00 7.54 -21.45
CA LYS A 342 10.53 7.61 -21.34
C LYS A 342 9.93 6.89 -20.10
N GLY A 343 10.75 6.30 -19.22
CA GLY A 343 10.25 5.54 -18.06
C GLY A 343 9.38 6.39 -17.11
N VAL A 344 9.83 7.60 -16.79
CA VAL A 344 9.08 8.53 -15.93
C VAL A 344 7.83 9.04 -16.63
N SER A 345 7.92 9.47 -17.91
CA SER A 345 6.75 9.96 -18.65
C SER A 345 5.67 8.88 -18.80
N SER A 346 6.07 7.64 -19.10
CA SER A 346 5.14 6.51 -19.19
C SER A 346 4.43 6.24 -17.85
N ALA A 347 5.15 6.34 -16.72
CA ALA A 347 4.55 6.19 -15.40
C ALA A 347 3.58 7.34 -15.07
N VAL A 348 3.90 8.58 -15.47
CA VAL A 348 3.02 9.75 -15.31
C VAL A 348 1.74 9.57 -16.13
N ASP A 349 1.85 9.15 -17.39
CA ASP A 349 0.70 8.96 -18.27
C ASP A 349 -0.20 7.83 -17.76
N LEU A 350 0.38 6.73 -17.28
CA LEU A 350 -0.38 5.65 -16.67
C LEU A 350 -1.06 6.09 -15.36
N CYS A 351 -0.41 6.93 -14.55
CA CYS A 351 -1.00 7.49 -13.34
C CYS A 351 -2.23 8.37 -13.67
N ARG A 352 -2.12 9.22 -14.69
CA ARG A 352 -3.25 10.01 -15.19
C ARG A 352 -4.39 9.13 -15.71
N TYR A 353 -4.05 8.09 -16.47
CA TYR A 353 -5.05 7.12 -16.93
C TYR A 353 -5.83 6.52 -15.75
N HIS A 354 -5.14 6.01 -14.72
CA HIS A 354 -5.83 5.41 -13.57
C HIS A 354 -6.66 6.44 -12.78
N SER A 355 -6.16 7.66 -12.58
CA SER A 355 -6.94 8.72 -11.95
C SER A 355 -8.24 9.04 -12.72
N ASN A 356 -8.15 9.17 -14.05
CA ASN A 356 -9.32 9.42 -14.88
C ASN A 356 -10.33 8.26 -14.83
N ARG A 357 -9.85 7.01 -14.86
CA ARG A 357 -10.72 5.82 -14.73
C ARG A 357 -11.41 5.74 -13.38
N ALA A 358 -10.73 6.17 -12.30
CA ALA A 358 -11.35 6.27 -10.97
C ALA A 358 -12.45 7.37 -10.97
N LEU A 359 -12.18 8.53 -11.57
CA LEU A 359 -13.16 9.60 -11.70
C LEU A 359 -14.39 9.16 -12.50
N GLU A 360 -14.21 8.49 -13.63
CA GLU A 360 -15.32 7.95 -14.42
C GLU A 360 -16.19 6.98 -13.60
N ALA A 361 -15.57 6.09 -12.85
CA ALA A 361 -16.28 5.10 -12.05
C ALA A 361 -17.13 5.75 -10.94
N ILE A 362 -16.62 6.81 -10.28
CA ILE A 362 -17.34 7.46 -9.17
C ILE A 362 -18.42 8.42 -9.66
N GLN A 363 -18.30 8.98 -10.87
CA GLN A 363 -19.29 9.89 -11.44
C GLN A 363 -20.67 9.25 -11.67
N ALA A 364 -20.72 7.93 -11.76
CA ALA A 364 -21.99 7.20 -11.88
C ALA A 364 -22.80 7.15 -10.57
N PHE A 365 -22.18 7.46 -9.42
CA PHE A 365 -22.87 7.51 -8.14
C PHE A 365 -23.61 8.85 -7.95
N PRO A 366 -24.64 8.91 -7.06
CA PRO A 366 -25.39 10.14 -6.82
C PRO A 366 -24.50 11.32 -6.42
N SER A 367 -24.87 12.52 -6.88
CA SER A 367 -24.15 13.75 -6.48
C SER A 367 -24.29 13.98 -4.99
N SER A 368 -23.16 14.10 -4.30
CA SER A 368 -23.11 14.28 -2.84
C SER A 368 -21.76 14.83 -2.42
N GLU A 369 -21.66 15.35 -1.21
CA GLU A 369 -20.36 15.76 -0.64
C GLU A 369 -19.37 14.60 -0.57
N ALA A 370 -19.84 13.38 -0.25
CA ALA A 370 -19.02 12.18 -0.20
C ALA A 370 -18.45 11.81 -1.59
N ARG A 371 -19.28 11.91 -2.66
CA ARG A 371 -18.80 11.73 -4.03
C ARG A 371 -17.76 12.79 -4.39
N SER A 372 -18.00 14.06 -4.10
CA SER A 372 -17.05 15.14 -4.36
C SER A 372 -15.72 14.94 -3.62
N ALA A 373 -15.76 14.42 -2.40
CA ALA A 373 -14.53 14.05 -1.66
C ALA A 373 -13.75 12.93 -2.37
N LEU A 374 -14.45 11.89 -2.86
CA LEU A 374 -13.83 10.80 -3.63
C LEU A 374 -13.23 11.29 -4.96
N GLU A 375 -13.91 12.21 -5.65
CA GLU A 375 -13.39 12.88 -6.87
C GLU A 375 -12.12 13.68 -6.54
N ASN A 376 -12.10 14.42 -5.44
CA ASN A 376 -10.94 15.19 -4.99
C ASN A 376 -9.75 14.27 -4.63
N ILE A 377 -10.00 13.14 -3.97
CA ILE A 377 -8.98 12.14 -3.65
C ILE A 377 -8.40 11.56 -4.95
N ALA A 378 -9.24 11.13 -5.89
CA ALA A 378 -8.80 10.60 -7.17
C ALA A 378 -7.98 11.62 -8.00
N SER A 379 -8.40 12.90 -7.99
CA SER A 379 -7.69 13.98 -8.67
C SER A 379 -6.36 14.34 -8.02
N ALA A 380 -6.27 14.20 -6.68
CA ALA A 380 -5.06 14.51 -5.94
C ALA A 380 -3.91 13.51 -6.21
N VAL A 381 -4.24 12.30 -6.66
CA VAL A 381 -3.25 11.28 -7.05
C VAL A 381 -2.38 11.72 -8.23
N ASN A 382 -2.86 12.60 -9.09
CA ASN A 382 -2.11 13.13 -10.25
C ASN A 382 -1.24 14.35 -9.93
N ARG A 383 -1.21 14.80 -8.70
CA ARG A 383 -0.41 15.97 -8.30
C ARG A 383 0.95 15.49 -7.78
N PHE A 384 1.97 15.75 -8.58
CA PHE A 384 3.36 15.37 -8.33
C PHE A 384 4.16 16.47 -7.66
#